data_38f7310f06a82f76e6f2305541e657bb
#
_entry.id   38f7310f06a82f76e6f2305541e657bb
#
_cell.length_a   1.000
_cell.length_b   1.000
_cell.length_c   1.000
_cell.angle_alpha   90.00
_cell.angle_beta   90.00
_cell.angle_gamma   90.00
#
_symmetry.space_group_name_H-M   'P 1'
#
loop_
_entity.id
_entity.type
_entity.pdbx_description
1 polymer ?
#
loop_
_entity_poly.entity_id
_entity_poly.type
_entity_poly.pdbx_seq_one_letter_code
_entity_poly.pdbx_strand_id
1 'polypeptide(L)'
;MDIKAVFFDLDGTLFTSTRGVATSTRKAIQELRQKDIFVGIATGRGPAFVMPLLEDLDLDFAVSYNGQYIFTPKEVIFQNPLEQKSLKNLINYATENHSDISLGTA
;
A
#
# COMPACT_ATOMS: atom_id res chain seq x y z
N MET A 1 -10.76 21.99 -12.97
CA MET A 1 -9.71 21.45 -12.11
C MET A 1 -9.03 20.29 -12.82
N ASP A 2 -7.72 20.36 -12.97
CA ASP A 2 -6.96 19.30 -13.60
C ASP A 2 -6.54 18.27 -12.56
N ILE A 3 -7.18 17.11 -12.58
CA ILE A 3 -6.78 15.99 -11.72
C ILE A 3 -5.59 15.31 -12.39
N LYS A 4 -4.50 15.13 -11.63
CA LYS A 4 -3.27 14.52 -12.14
C LYS A 4 -2.98 13.15 -11.52
N ALA A 5 -3.56 12.89 -10.36
CA ALA A 5 -3.37 11.62 -9.66
C ALA A 5 -4.64 11.24 -8.90
N VAL A 6 -4.90 9.94 -8.83
CA VAL A 6 -6.00 9.38 -8.07
C VAL A 6 -5.43 8.29 -7.17
N PHE A 7 -5.77 8.34 -5.89
CA PHE A 7 -5.38 7.34 -4.90
C PHE A 7 -6.61 6.57 -4.45
N PHE A 8 -6.52 5.26 -4.43
CA PHE A 8 -7.58 4.40 -3.91
C PHE A 8 -7.15 3.81 -2.57
N ASP A 9 -8.05 3.89 -1.58
CA ASP A 9 -7.93 3.05 -0.40
C ASP A 9 -8.19 1.59 -0.82
N LEU A 10 -7.59 0.65 -0.12
CA LEU A 10 -7.64 -0.75 -0.53
C LEU A 10 -8.87 -1.46 0.06
N ASP A 11 -8.92 -1.58 1.38
CA ASP A 11 -9.98 -2.34 2.05
C ASP A 11 -11.27 -1.53 2.11
N GLY A 12 -12.35 -2.10 1.57
CA GLY A 12 -13.66 -1.45 1.54
C GLY A 12 -13.84 -0.43 0.41
N THR A 13 -12.82 -0.20 -0.40
CA THR A 13 -12.88 0.72 -1.55
C THR A 13 -12.50 -0.01 -2.83
N LEU A 14 -11.22 -0.28 -3.04
CA LEU A 14 -10.76 -1.02 -4.21
C LEU A 14 -11.19 -2.49 -4.11
N PHE A 15 -11.04 -3.08 -2.92
CA PHE A 15 -11.57 -4.40 -2.62
C PHE A 15 -12.98 -4.29 -2.05
N THR A 16 -13.93 -4.87 -2.74
CA THR A 16 -15.27 -5.12 -2.21
C THR A 16 -15.27 -6.44 -1.42
N SER A 17 -16.32 -6.65 -0.63
CA SER A 17 -16.36 -7.57 0.51
C SER A 17 -16.01 -9.04 0.24
N THR A 18 -15.89 -9.53 -0.99
CA THR A 18 -15.73 -10.96 -1.20
C THR A 18 -14.82 -11.40 -2.34
N ARG A 19 -14.43 -10.57 -3.29
CA ARG A 19 -13.79 -11.09 -4.52
C ARG A 19 -12.74 -10.19 -5.17
N GLY A 20 -12.05 -9.38 -4.38
CA GLY A 20 -11.04 -8.52 -4.96
C GLY A 20 -11.64 -7.36 -5.75
N VAL A 21 -11.05 -7.02 -6.87
CA VAL A 21 -11.39 -5.82 -7.62
C VAL A 21 -12.46 -6.11 -8.67
N ALA A 22 -13.54 -5.33 -8.67
CA ALA A 22 -14.61 -5.48 -9.64
C ALA A 22 -14.15 -5.15 -11.07
N THR A 23 -14.76 -5.80 -12.05
CA THR A 23 -14.46 -5.55 -13.47
C THR A 23 -14.68 -4.09 -13.85
N SER A 24 -15.75 -3.47 -13.34
CA SER A 24 -16.02 -2.04 -13.58
C SER A 24 -14.94 -1.13 -13.02
N THR A 25 -14.38 -1.49 -11.87
CA THR A 25 -13.26 -0.75 -11.26
C THR A 25 -11.99 -0.88 -12.11
N ARG A 26 -11.69 -2.07 -12.59
CA ARG A 26 -10.55 -2.29 -13.49
C ARG A 26 -10.66 -1.45 -14.75
N LYS A 27 -11.84 -1.38 -15.32
CA LYS A 27 -12.10 -0.57 -16.50
C LYS A 27 -11.93 0.91 -16.23
N ALA A 28 -12.44 1.39 -15.09
CA ALA A 28 -12.30 2.79 -14.70
C ALA A 28 -10.82 3.17 -14.51
N ILE A 29 -10.02 2.30 -13.91
CA ILE A 29 -8.58 2.52 -13.76
C ILE A 29 -7.90 2.64 -15.12
N GLN A 30 -8.22 1.76 -16.04
CA GLN A 30 -7.67 1.80 -17.40
C GLN A 30 -8.03 3.12 -18.11
N GLU A 31 -9.25 3.58 -17.96
CA GLU A 31 -9.69 4.85 -18.54
C GLU A 31 -8.94 6.05 -17.96
N LEU A 32 -8.70 6.05 -16.65
CA LEU A 32 -7.90 7.09 -15.99
C LEU A 32 -6.48 7.11 -16.55
N ARG A 33 -5.87 5.95 -16.69
CA ARG A 33 -4.50 5.85 -17.22
C ARG A 33 -4.42 6.30 -18.68
N GLN A 34 -5.43 6.02 -19.49
CA GLN A 34 -5.51 6.49 -20.88
C GLN A 34 -5.57 8.03 -20.96
N LYS A 35 -6.03 8.68 -19.91
CA LYS A 35 -6.05 10.14 -19.80
C LYS A 35 -4.79 10.73 -19.17
N ASP A 36 -3.72 9.93 -19.03
CA ASP A 36 -2.47 10.32 -18.40
C ASP A 36 -2.62 10.74 -16.95
N ILE A 37 -3.58 10.14 -16.24
CA ILE A 37 -3.76 10.33 -14.81
C ILE A 37 -3.02 9.23 -14.07
N PHE A 38 -2.17 9.59 -13.12
CA PHE A 38 -1.49 8.62 -12.27
C PHE A 38 -2.49 7.96 -11.33
N VAL A 39 -2.43 6.64 -11.21
CA VAL A 39 -3.33 5.90 -10.33
C VAL A 39 -2.50 5.09 -9.34
N GLY A 40 -2.80 5.23 -8.07
CA GLY A 40 -2.09 4.55 -7.00
C GLY A 40 -2.99 4.06 -5.89
N ILE A 41 -2.37 3.35 -4.96
CA ILE A 41 -3.02 2.82 -3.76
C ILE A 41 -2.46 3.55 -2.55
N ALA A 42 -3.32 3.87 -1.58
CA ALA A 42 -2.93 4.36 -0.27
C ALA A 42 -3.53 3.43 0.79
N THR A 43 -2.67 2.75 1.55
CA THR A 43 -3.12 1.67 2.44
C THR A 43 -2.24 1.55 3.68
N GLY A 44 -2.82 0.99 4.75
CA GLY A 44 -2.05 0.54 5.92
C GLY A 44 -1.33 -0.79 5.71
N ARG A 45 -1.66 -1.53 4.64
CA ARG A 45 -1.01 -2.81 4.36
C ARG A 45 0.41 -2.63 3.86
N GLY A 46 1.23 -3.69 3.97
CA GLY A 46 2.63 -3.65 3.58
C GLY A 46 2.87 -3.91 2.10
N PRO A 47 4.10 -3.64 1.63
CA PRO A 47 4.43 -3.75 0.21
C PRO A 47 4.32 -5.17 -0.35
N ALA A 48 4.59 -6.19 0.44
CA ALA A 48 4.47 -7.58 -0.02
C ALA A 48 3.04 -7.93 -0.44
N PHE A 49 2.04 -7.35 0.22
CA PHE A 49 0.64 -7.52 -0.16
C PHE A 49 0.27 -6.69 -1.39
N VAL A 50 0.80 -5.49 -1.46
CA VAL A 50 0.38 -4.47 -2.45
C VAL A 50 1.07 -4.65 -3.80
N MET A 51 2.31 -5.13 -3.83
CA MET A 51 3.07 -5.26 -5.08
C MET A 51 2.36 -6.08 -6.16
N PRO A 52 1.78 -7.26 -5.84
CA PRO A 52 1.04 -8.01 -6.86
C PRO A 52 -0.14 -7.25 -7.44
N LEU A 53 -0.78 -6.38 -6.63
CA LEU A 53 -1.90 -5.56 -7.11
C LEU A 53 -1.43 -4.46 -8.05
N LEU A 54 -0.29 -3.84 -7.79
CA LEU A 54 0.28 -2.86 -8.71
C LEU A 54 0.52 -3.46 -10.08
N GLU A 55 1.04 -4.68 -10.12
CA GLU A 55 1.30 -5.38 -11.37
C GLU A 55 0.01 -5.82 -12.05
N ASP A 56 -0.92 -6.41 -11.30
CA ASP A 56 -2.18 -6.93 -11.85
C ASP A 56 -3.07 -5.81 -12.41
N LEU A 57 -3.15 -4.69 -11.74
CA LEU A 57 -3.98 -3.56 -12.13
C LEU A 57 -3.24 -2.52 -12.96
N ASP A 58 -1.96 -2.73 -13.22
CA ASP A 58 -1.10 -1.78 -13.93
C ASP A 58 -1.14 -0.38 -13.30
N LEU A 59 -0.91 -0.34 -11.99
CA LEU A 59 -0.93 0.91 -11.22
C LEU A 59 0.47 1.55 -11.19
N ASP A 60 0.49 2.86 -10.96
CA ASP A 60 1.72 3.62 -11.04
C ASP A 60 2.54 3.58 -9.76
N PHE A 61 1.88 3.56 -8.59
CA PHE A 61 2.57 3.64 -7.31
C PHE A 61 1.70 3.18 -6.15
N ALA A 62 2.34 2.96 -5.00
CA ALA A 62 1.64 2.65 -3.76
C ALA A 62 2.24 3.43 -2.59
N VAL A 63 1.36 3.96 -1.76
CA VAL A 63 1.68 4.51 -0.45
C VAL A 63 1.25 3.45 0.55
N SER A 64 2.22 2.67 1.05
CA SER A 64 1.98 1.53 1.94
C SER A 64 2.41 1.84 3.37
N TYR A 65 2.05 0.96 4.31
CA TYR A 65 2.33 1.15 5.74
C TYR A 65 1.97 2.56 6.23
N ASN A 66 0.79 3.05 5.82
CA ASN A 66 0.32 4.39 6.22
C ASN A 66 1.31 5.51 5.89
N GLY A 67 1.98 5.43 4.75
CA GLY A 67 2.92 6.44 4.29
C GLY A 67 4.37 6.19 4.65
N GLN A 68 4.69 5.11 5.36
CA GLN A 68 6.07 4.83 5.78
C GLN A 68 6.89 4.11 4.71
N TYR A 69 6.24 3.61 3.67
CA TYR A 69 6.91 2.94 2.55
C TYR A 69 6.16 3.24 1.26
N ILE A 70 6.79 4.01 0.37
CA ILE A 70 6.18 4.45 -0.89
C ILE A 70 7.02 3.92 -2.04
N PHE A 71 6.38 3.28 -3.00
CA PHE A 71 7.12 2.62 -4.09
C PHE A 71 6.31 2.56 -5.38
N THR A 72 7.04 2.35 -6.47
CA THR A 72 6.50 2.01 -7.79
C THR A 72 6.84 0.55 -8.09
N PRO A 73 6.33 -0.05 -9.17
CA PRO A 73 6.75 -1.38 -9.56
C PRO A 73 8.26 -1.52 -9.82
N LYS A 74 8.96 -0.40 -9.99
CA LYS A 74 10.39 -0.40 -10.38
C LYS A 74 11.32 0.05 -9.27
N GLU A 75 10.86 0.87 -8.32
CA GLU A 75 11.76 1.47 -7.33
C GLU A 75 11.04 1.88 -6.06
N VAL A 76 11.81 1.99 -4.99
CA VAL A 76 11.35 2.58 -3.72
C VAL A 76 11.57 4.09 -3.80
N ILE A 77 10.50 4.86 -3.57
CA ILE A 77 10.56 6.33 -3.58
C ILE A 77 10.90 6.87 -2.19
N PHE A 78 10.32 6.27 -1.16
CA PHE A 78 10.49 6.73 0.22
C PHE A 78 10.31 5.56 1.17
N GLN A 79 11.14 5.52 2.22
CA GLN A 79 10.96 4.58 3.32
C GLN A 79 11.40 5.21 4.63
N ASN A 80 10.70 4.87 5.69
CA ASN A 80 10.97 5.37 7.02
C ASN A 80 10.86 4.23 8.05
N PRO A 81 11.83 3.32 8.08
CA PRO A 81 11.81 2.20 9.02
C PRO A 81 12.02 2.67 10.44
N LEU A 82 11.57 1.88 11.41
CA LEU A 82 11.86 2.11 12.80
C LEU A 82 13.36 1.93 13.07
N GLU A 83 13.91 2.72 13.97
CA GLU A 83 15.28 2.52 14.45
C GLU A 83 15.38 1.19 15.17
N GLN A 84 16.54 0.51 15.02
CA GLN A 84 16.76 -0.78 15.67
C GLN A 84 16.60 -0.72 17.18
N LYS A 85 17.06 0.37 17.81
CA LYS A 85 16.93 0.56 19.25
C LYS A 85 15.47 0.60 19.68
N SER A 86 14.64 1.37 18.97
CA SER A 86 13.21 1.45 19.24
C SER A 86 12.53 0.10 19.05
N LEU A 87 12.89 -0.62 18.00
CA LEU A 87 12.36 -1.93 17.72
C LEU A 87 12.69 -2.93 18.82
N LYS A 88 13.93 -2.96 19.28
CA LYS A 88 14.35 -3.83 20.39
C LYS A 88 13.59 -3.50 21.66
N ASN A 89 13.40 -2.22 21.97
CA ASN A 89 12.65 -1.80 23.14
C ASN A 89 11.17 -2.26 23.08
N LEU A 90 10.55 -2.17 21.92
CA LEU A 90 9.19 -2.65 21.71
C LEU A 90 9.07 -4.15 21.86
N ILE A 91 10.01 -4.91 21.31
CA ILE A 91 10.03 -6.37 21.42
C ILE A 91 10.19 -6.76 22.90
N ASN A 92 11.13 -6.16 23.62
CA ASN A 92 11.33 -6.42 25.04
C ASN A 92 10.09 -6.10 25.87
N TYR A 93 9.46 -4.98 25.60
CA TYR A 93 8.21 -4.58 26.28
C TYR A 93 7.11 -5.62 26.03
N ALA A 94 6.94 -6.04 24.79
CA ALA A 94 5.94 -7.05 24.44
C ALA A 94 6.21 -8.38 25.15
N THR A 95 7.46 -8.80 25.18
CA THR A 95 7.87 -10.04 25.85
C THR A 95 7.60 -9.97 27.36
N GLU A 96 7.99 -8.87 28.01
CA GLU A 96 7.80 -8.68 29.47
C GLU A 96 6.34 -8.65 29.86
N ASN A 97 5.48 -8.13 28.99
CA ASN A 97 4.06 -8.01 29.24
C ASN A 97 3.23 -9.15 28.62
N HIS A 98 3.85 -10.19 28.13
CA HIS A 98 3.19 -11.34 27.49
C HIS A 98 2.25 -10.93 26.38
N SER A 99 2.62 -9.90 25.62
CA SER A 99 1.84 -9.39 24.50
C SER A 99 2.42 -9.88 23.17
N ASP A 100 1.54 -10.15 22.24
CA ASP A 100 1.95 -10.50 20.89
C ASP A 100 2.48 -9.27 20.16
N ILE A 101 3.46 -9.46 19.28
CA ILE A 101 3.99 -8.41 18.44
C ILE A 101 4.19 -8.95 17.03
N SER A 102 3.84 -8.16 16.04
CA SER A 102 4.03 -8.49 14.64
C SER A 102 4.94 -7.45 13.99
N LEU A 103 5.90 -7.93 13.22
CA LEU A 103 6.87 -7.07 12.53
C LEU A 103 6.56 -7.05 11.05
N GLY A 104 6.38 -5.85 10.50
CA GLY A 104 6.23 -5.63 9.07
C GLY A 104 7.57 -5.40 8.41
N THR A 105 7.80 -6.07 7.28
CA THR A 105 9.00 -5.89 6.46
C THR A 105 8.64 -5.42 5.05
N ALA A 106 9.61 -4.92 4.36
CA ALA A 106 9.44 -4.51 2.97
C ALA A 106 9.49 -5.70 2.01
#